data_0495185d84564dec6c8761139f745546
#
_entry.id   0495185d84564dec6c8761139f745546
#
_cell.length_a   1.000
_cell.length_b   1.000
_cell.length_c   1.000
_cell.angle_alpha   90.00
_cell.angle_beta   90.00
_cell.angle_gamma   90.00
#
_symmetry.space_group_name_H-M   'P 1'
#
loop_
_entity.id
_entity.type
_entity.pdbx_description
1 polymer ?
#
loop_
_entity_poly.entity_id
_entity_poly.type
_entity_poly.pdbx_seq_one_letter_code
_entity_poly.pdbx_strand_id
1 'polypeptide(L)'
;MKIPSATILGTLLAAATAMAAVDPGLLNLVMPEAKILSGVQVAQSQASPFGQYLLSQMQINDEGFQKFVAATGFDPRHDLNEILAATNGDHRALVVGQGVFQVDRILAAAAAEGAAVTNYRGIDIVTSPDKPGSTGSIALLDASTAVMGDTDAVKAAIDRRIAGTSFSGSLADKAKEVSAVNDAWFATVTPLSDFLNGKVANPNLNGMTQGNLLQAVLQASGGVKFGSAGVTISGEAVTRSDKDAQSLVDVMKFLASLVQMNKDKDPLAAKAASLADAAKFTADGPVMHLTMSLPEQQIEQLFMPLAPKPRRTGVALR
;
A
#
# COMPACT_ATOMS: atom_id res chain seq x y z
N MET A 1 51.51 -5.68 46.54
CA MET A 1 51.23 -6.05 45.16
C MET A 1 49.75 -5.73 44.88
N LYS A 2 49.48 -4.56 44.22
CA LYS A 2 48.13 -4.06 43.95
C LYS A 2 47.71 -4.48 42.55
N ILE A 3 46.60 -5.20 42.43
CA ILE A 3 45.98 -5.61 41.15
C ILE A 3 45.01 -4.50 40.76
N PRO A 4 45.08 -3.93 39.54
CA PRO A 4 44.09 -2.92 39.12
C PRO A 4 42.85 -3.60 38.57
N SER A 5 41.69 -3.15 39.07
CA SER A 5 40.36 -3.54 38.59
C SER A 5 40.15 -3.00 37.18
N ALA A 6 40.06 -3.87 36.21
CA ALA A 6 39.65 -3.54 34.84
C ALA A 6 38.12 -3.40 34.78
N THR A 7 37.69 -2.15 34.64
CA THR A 7 36.28 -1.83 34.36
C THR A 7 35.98 -2.17 32.91
N ILE A 8 35.24 -3.24 32.67
CA ILE A 8 34.70 -3.61 31.34
C ILE A 8 33.49 -2.69 31.11
N LEU A 9 33.70 -1.65 30.34
CA LEU A 9 32.62 -0.79 29.81
C LEU A 9 31.96 -1.52 28.64
N GLY A 10 30.89 -2.23 28.93
CA GLY A 10 30.04 -2.87 27.91
C GLY A 10 29.32 -1.82 27.11
N THR A 11 29.79 -1.52 25.90
CA THR A 11 29.02 -0.78 24.89
C THR A 11 27.86 -1.65 24.42
N LEU A 12 26.65 -1.38 24.94
CA LEU A 12 25.42 -1.84 24.33
C LEU A 12 25.29 -1.10 22.98
N LEU A 13 25.69 -1.77 21.91
CA LEU A 13 25.28 -1.37 20.54
C LEU A 13 23.76 -1.65 20.45
N ALA A 14 22.94 -0.64 20.74
CA ALA A 14 21.56 -0.64 20.29
C ALA A 14 21.63 -0.61 18.75
N ALA A 15 21.44 -1.76 18.11
CA ALA A 15 21.14 -1.81 16.69
C ALA A 15 19.79 -1.13 16.52
N ALA A 16 19.80 0.18 16.30
CA ALA A 16 18.68 0.88 15.72
C ALA A 16 18.48 0.19 14.36
N THR A 17 17.45 -0.62 14.24
CA THR A 17 16.96 -1.06 12.93
C THR A 17 16.57 0.22 12.22
N ALA A 18 17.46 0.70 11.35
CA ALA A 18 17.17 1.81 10.46
C ALA A 18 15.94 1.36 9.64
N MET A 19 14.82 1.99 9.91
CA MET A 19 13.63 1.80 9.08
C MET A 19 14.01 2.26 7.69
N ALA A 20 14.00 1.33 6.73
CA ALA A 20 14.39 1.66 5.38
C ALA A 20 13.26 2.49 4.74
N ALA A 21 13.55 3.75 4.42
CA ALA A 21 12.71 4.50 3.50
C ALA A 21 12.65 3.78 2.15
N VAL A 22 11.64 4.11 1.34
CA VAL A 22 11.50 3.59 -0.02
C VAL A 22 12.82 3.61 -0.79
N ASP A 23 13.12 2.51 -1.47
CA ASP A 23 14.38 2.37 -2.24
C ASP A 23 14.48 3.46 -3.32
N PRO A 24 15.57 4.27 -3.34
CA PRO A 24 15.76 5.30 -4.36
C PRO A 24 15.80 4.75 -5.78
N GLY A 25 16.28 3.52 -5.98
CA GLY A 25 16.31 2.85 -7.29
C GLY A 25 14.91 2.60 -7.81
N LEU A 26 13.96 2.19 -6.94
CA LEU A 26 12.56 2.03 -7.32
C LEU A 26 11.91 3.38 -7.62
N LEU A 27 12.16 4.40 -6.80
CA LEU A 27 11.65 5.76 -7.03
C LEU A 27 12.09 6.31 -8.39
N ASN A 28 13.33 6.06 -8.80
CA ASN A 28 13.87 6.56 -10.06
C ASN A 28 13.20 5.93 -11.31
N LEU A 29 12.48 4.83 -11.13
CA LEU A 29 11.67 4.21 -12.20
C LEU A 29 10.28 4.79 -12.34
N VAL A 30 9.84 5.62 -11.37
CA VAL A 30 8.51 6.24 -11.36
C VAL A 30 8.39 7.28 -12.48
N MET A 31 7.20 7.34 -13.09
CA MET A 31 6.88 8.34 -14.10
C MET A 31 6.91 9.76 -13.52
N PRO A 32 7.48 10.75 -14.21
CA PRO A 32 7.59 12.14 -13.72
C PRO A 32 6.24 12.79 -13.39
N GLU A 33 5.18 12.39 -14.12
CA GLU A 33 3.81 12.87 -13.95
C GLU A 33 3.02 12.15 -12.85
N ALA A 34 3.66 11.31 -12.04
CA ALA A 34 2.99 10.64 -10.92
C ALA A 34 2.40 11.66 -9.94
N LYS A 35 1.16 11.40 -9.54
CA LYS A 35 0.41 12.20 -8.55
C LYS A 35 0.21 11.46 -7.24
N ILE A 36 0.22 10.13 -7.29
CA ILE A 36 0.12 9.25 -6.12
C ILE A 36 1.24 8.23 -6.17
N LEU A 37 1.87 8.03 -5.04
CA LEU A 37 2.75 6.90 -4.76
C LEU A 37 2.16 6.08 -3.62
N SER A 38 2.34 4.77 -3.68
CA SER A 38 2.07 3.87 -2.57
C SER A 38 3.10 2.75 -2.56
N GLY A 39 3.48 2.30 -1.38
CA GLY A 39 4.50 1.26 -1.26
C GLY A 39 4.22 0.32 -0.10
N VAL A 40 4.84 -0.85 -0.18
CA VAL A 40 4.82 -1.87 0.88
C VAL A 40 6.22 -2.43 1.04
N GLN A 41 6.75 -2.36 2.26
CA GLN A 41 7.98 -3.02 2.69
C GLN A 41 7.65 -4.47 3.06
N VAL A 42 7.62 -5.36 2.07
CA VAL A 42 7.17 -6.75 2.22
C VAL A 42 8.04 -7.50 3.22
N ALA A 43 9.35 -7.38 3.10
CA ALA A 43 10.31 -8.04 3.99
C ALA A 43 10.12 -7.66 5.47
N GLN A 44 9.82 -6.39 5.77
CA GLN A 44 9.53 -5.93 7.13
C GLN A 44 8.15 -6.40 7.61
N SER A 45 7.16 -6.39 6.73
CA SER A 45 5.82 -6.88 7.02
C SER A 45 5.82 -8.34 7.42
N GLN A 46 6.64 -9.18 6.76
CA GLN A 46 6.81 -10.59 7.08
C GLN A 46 7.34 -10.84 8.49
N ALA A 47 8.09 -9.91 9.06
CA ALA A 47 8.65 -10.03 10.42
C ALA A 47 7.60 -9.79 11.52
N SER A 48 6.43 -9.24 11.18
CA SER A 48 5.36 -8.96 12.14
C SER A 48 4.33 -10.09 12.22
N PRO A 49 3.71 -10.35 13.39
CA PRO A 49 2.64 -11.34 13.51
C PRO A 49 1.48 -11.06 12.55
N PHE A 50 1.05 -9.82 12.45
CA PHE A 50 -0.04 -9.45 11.53
C PHE A 50 0.33 -9.60 10.06
N GLY A 51 1.56 -9.25 9.68
CA GLY A 51 2.05 -9.49 8.32
C GLY A 51 2.09 -10.98 7.98
N GLN A 52 2.53 -11.84 8.91
CA GLN A 52 2.48 -13.29 8.76
C GLN A 52 1.04 -13.80 8.64
N TYR A 53 0.10 -13.25 9.43
CA TYR A 53 -1.31 -13.55 9.29
C TYR A 53 -1.83 -13.19 7.89
N LEU A 54 -1.55 -12.00 7.38
CA LEU A 54 -1.95 -11.60 6.01
C LEU A 54 -1.39 -12.55 4.95
N LEU A 55 -0.12 -12.91 5.04
CA LEU A 55 0.50 -13.86 4.11
C LEU A 55 -0.14 -15.24 4.19
N SER A 56 -0.55 -15.69 5.39
CA SER A 56 -1.26 -16.96 5.56
C SER A 56 -2.67 -16.96 4.94
N GLN A 57 -3.30 -15.79 4.80
CA GLN A 57 -4.60 -15.65 4.15
C GLN A 57 -4.51 -15.62 2.62
N MET A 58 -3.32 -15.38 2.05
CA MET A 58 -3.11 -15.57 0.62
C MET A 58 -3.39 -17.03 0.29
N GLN A 59 -4.24 -17.30 -0.70
CA GLN A 59 -4.75 -18.64 -1.04
C GLN A 59 -3.60 -19.58 -1.48
N ILE A 60 -2.91 -20.15 -0.51
CA ILE A 60 -1.75 -21.05 -0.68
C ILE A 60 -2.16 -22.33 -1.41
N ASN A 61 -3.43 -22.72 -1.27
CA ASN A 61 -3.98 -23.93 -1.87
C ASN A 61 -4.57 -23.72 -3.27
N ASP A 62 -4.43 -22.53 -3.86
CA ASP A 62 -4.77 -22.30 -5.26
C ASP A 62 -3.78 -23.06 -6.15
N GLU A 63 -4.29 -24.00 -6.92
CA GLU A 63 -3.52 -24.81 -7.87
C GLU A 63 -2.78 -23.94 -8.90
N GLY A 64 -3.39 -22.82 -9.31
CA GLY A 64 -2.77 -21.84 -10.20
C GLY A 64 -1.55 -21.18 -9.58
N PHE A 65 -1.64 -20.77 -8.32
CA PHE A 65 -0.51 -20.20 -7.59
C PHE A 65 0.64 -21.20 -7.41
N GLN A 66 0.32 -22.45 -7.06
CA GLN A 66 1.35 -23.50 -6.92
C GLN A 66 2.04 -23.80 -8.26
N LYS A 67 1.29 -23.87 -9.35
CA LYS A 67 1.84 -24.03 -10.70
C LYS A 67 2.73 -22.84 -11.08
N PHE A 68 2.31 -21.62 -10.78
CA PHE A 68 3.12 -20.43 -11.01
C PHE A 68 4.45 -20.49 -10.28
N VAL A 69 4.45 -20.76 -8.96
CA VAL A 69 5.68 -20.88 -8.17
C VAL A 69 6.58 -22.02 -8.69
N ALA A 70 5.98 -23.17 -9.02
CA ALA A 70 6.74 -24.31 -9.55
C ALA A 70 7.38 -23.99 -10.92
N ALA A 71 6.68 -23.28 -11.79
CA ALA A 71 7.16 -22.91 -13.12
C ALA A 71 8.23 -21.82 -13.06
N THR A 72 7.96 -20.73 -12.34
CA THR A 72 8.79 -19.53 -12.31
C THR A 72 9.91 -19.58 -11.28
N GLY A 73 9.78 -20.41 -10.21
CA GLY A 73 10.64 -20.38 -9.04
C GLY A 73 10.51 -19.12 -8.20
N PHE A 74 9.51 -18.29 -8.44
CA PHE A 74 9.24 -17.05 -7.71
C PHE A 74 8.05 -17.23 -6.79
N ASP A 75 8.29 -17.06 -5.48
CA ASP A 75 7.24 -17.02 -4.47
C ASP A 75 7.18 -15.60 -3.88
N PRO A 76 6.18 -14.78 -4.23
CA PRO A 76 6.10 -13.40 -3.76
C PRO A 76 6.06 -13.25 -2.23
N ARG A 77 5.74 -14.33 -1.51
CA ARG A 77 5.73 -14.33 -0.04
C ARG A 77 7.13 -14.34 0.56
N HIS A 78 8.15 -14.77 -0.19
CA HIS A 78 9.54 -14.90 0.27
C HIS A 78 10.52 -14.11 -0.57
N ASP A 79 10.24 -14.00 -1.88
CA ASP A 79 11.19 -13.48 -2.84
C ASP A 79 10.97 -11.98 -3.13
N LEU A 80 9.89 -11.40 -2.60
CA LEU A 80 9.58 -9.98 -2.78
C LEU A 80 9.98 -9.19 -1.52
N ASN A 81 10.76 -8.13 -1.71
CA ASN A 81 11.25 -7.27 -0.62
C ASN A 81 10.43 -5.98 -0.50
N GLU A 82 10.19 -5.31 -1.61
CA GLU A 82 9.47 -4.04 -1.66
C GLU A 82 8.64 -3.93 -2.93
N ILE A 83 7.47 -3.29 -2.81
CA ILE A 83 6.62 -2.91 -3.93
C ILE A 83 6.41 -1.40 -3.85
N LEU A 84 6.52 -0.73 -5.00
CA LEU A 84 6.16 0.66 -5.20
C LEU A 84 5.18 0.76 -6.37
N ALA A 85 4.02 1.35 -6.14
CA ALA A 85 3.05 1.66 -7.18
C ALA A 85 2.95 3.17 -7.38
N ALA A 86 2.88 3.60 -8.61
CA ALA A 86 2.75 4.99 -9.01
C ALA A 86 1.60 5.17 -9.99
N THR A 87 0.84 6.24 -9.88
CA THR A 87 -0.21 6.61 -10.85
C THR A 87 -0.32 8.12 -11.02
N ASN A 88 -0.71 8.54 -12.23
CA ASN A 88 -1.05 9.93 -12.51
C ASN A 88 -2.54 10.25 -12.29
N GLY A 89 -3.36 9.25 -11.92
CA GLY A 89 -4.80 9.40 -11.75
C GLY A 89 -5.64 9.20 -13.02
N ASP A 90 -5.02 9.21 -14.22
CA ASP A 90 -5.68 9.15 -15.53
C ASP A 90 -5.39 7.84 -16.29
N HIS A 91 -5.56 6.71 -15.64
CA HIS A 91 -5.36 5.37 -16.22
C HIS A 91 -3.90 4.93 -16.42
N ARG A 92 -2.89 5.76 -16.21
CA ARG A 92 -1.49 5.33 -16.21
C ARG A 92 -1.08 4.89 -14.82
N ALA A 93 -0.69 3.63 -14.72
CA ALA A 93 -0.14 3.06 -13.51
C ALA A 93 1.14 2.28 -13.83
N LEU A 94 2.09 2.34 -12.90
CA LEU A 94 3.31 1.58 -12.93
C LEU A 94 3.50 0.95 -11.56
N VAL A 95 3.80 -0.33 -11.53
CA VAL A 95 4.22 -1.04 -10.33
C VAL A 95 5.67 -1.46 -10.52
N VAL A 96 6.48 -1.18 -9.52
CA VAL A 96 7.89 -1.57 -9.48
C VAL A 96 8.09 -2.47 -8.28
N GLY A 97 8.76 -3.58 -8.45
CA GLY A 97 9.07 -4.53 -7.39
C GLY A 97 10.55 -4.75 -7.22
N GLN A 98 11.01 -4.82 -5.98
CA GLN A 98 12.34 -5.30 -5.62
C GLN A 98 12.20 -6.67 -4.97
N GLY A 99 13.05 -7.61 -5.40
CA GLY A 99 12.98 -8.98 -4.92
C GLY A 99 14.12 -9.85 -5.43
N VAL A 100 13.88 -11.16 -5.51
CA VAL A 100 14.80 -12.14 -6.08
C VAL A 100 14.11 -12.83 -7.25
N PHE A 101 14.55 -12.53 -8.47
CA PHE A 101 13.91 -13.02 -9.69
C PHE A 101 14.84 -13.97 -10.46
N GLN A 102 14.34 -15.17 -10.77
CA GLN A 102 15.00 -16.10 -11.68
C GLN A 102 14.58 -15.76 -13.12
N VAL A 103 15.24 -14.74 -13.72
CA VAL A 103 14.83 -14.10 -14.97
C VAL A 103 14.57 -15.12 -16.08
N ASP A 104 15.54 -15.98 -16.38
CA ASP A 104 15.43 -16.96 -17.48
C ASP A 104 14.26 -17.93 -17.26
N ARG A 105 14.03 -18.32 -16.01
CA ARG A 105 12.96 -19.25 -15.66
C ARG A 105 11.59 -18.61 -15.74
N ILE A 106 11.47 -17.35 -15.33
CA ILE A 106 10.22 -16.57 -15.47
C ILE A 106 9.90 -16.35 -16.94
N LEU A 107 10.87 -15.97 -17.76
CA LEU A 107 10.69 -15.79 -19.20
C LEU A 107 10.29 -17.09 -19.91
N ALA A 108 10.95 -18.20 -19.56
CA ALA A 108 10.61 -19.52 -20.11
C ALA A 108 9.18 -19.96 -19.73
N ALA A 109 8.77 -19.74 -18.48
CA ALA A 109 7.42 -20.04 -18.03
C ALA A 109 6.37 -19.17 -18.75
N ALA A 110 6.64 -17.88 -18.92
CA ALA A 110 5.76 -16.97 -19.65
C ALA A 110 5.60 -17.38 -21.13
N ALA A 111 6.69 -17.75 -21.79
CA ALA A 111 6.67 -18.24 -23.17
C ALA A 111 5.89 -19.57 -23.30
N ALA A 112 6.03 -20.48 -22.33
CA ALA A 112 5.28 -21.74 -22.29
C ALA A 112 3.77 -21.53 -22.17
N GLU A 113 3.32 -20.47 -21.49
CA GLU A 113 1.91 -20.05 -21.37
C GLU A 113 1.45 -19.18 -22.57
N GLY A 114 2.28 -19.04 -23.62
CA GLY A 114 1.93 -18.32 -24.84
C GLY A 114 2.08 -16.80 -24.76
N ALA A 115 2.74 -16.27 -23.74
CA ALA A 115 3.01 -14.83 -23.65
C ALA A 115 3.94 -14.38 -24.79
N ALA A 116 3.68 -13.19 -25.32
CA ALA A 116 4.58 -12.56 -26.28
C ALA A 116 5.77 -11.94 -25.54
N VAL A 117 6.98 -12.30 -25.99
CA VAL A 117 8.22 -11.72 -25.48
C VAL A 117 8.84 -10.83 -26.56
N THR A 118 9.07 -9.56 -26.25
CA THR A 118 9.68 -8.59 -27.16
C THR A 118 10.88 -7.93 -26.50
N ASN A 119 11.99 -7.81 -27.22
CA ASN A 119 13.17 -7.13 -26.68
C ASN A 119 13.11 -5.62 -26.89
N TYR A 120 13.34 -4.85 -25.83
CA TYR A 120 13.45 -3.40 -25.87
C TYR A 120 14.71 -2.94 -25.14
N ARG A 121 15.67 -2.39 -25.87
CA ARG A 121 16.98 -1.92 -25.35
C ARG A 121 17.73 -2.97 -24.52
N GLY A 122 17.66 -4.22 -24.92
CA GLY A 122 18.32 -5.33 -24.24
C GLY A 122 17.53 -5.92 -23.07
N ILE A 123 16.35 -5.41 -22.77
CA ILE A 123 15.44 -5.94 -21.73
C ILE A 123 14.25 -6.62 -22.40
N ASP A 124 13.92 -7.82 -21.95
CA ASP A 124 12.76 -8.56 -22.45
C ASP A 124 11.49 -8.12 -21.74
N ILE A 125 10.50 -7.74 -22.54
CA ILE A 125 9.16 -7.35 -22.11
C ILE A 125 8.19 -8.48 -22.42
N VAL A 126 7.54 -8.99 -21.40
CA VAL A 126 6.52 -10.02 -21.48
C VAL A 126 5.14 -9.35 -21.53
N THR A 127 4.33 -9.69 -22.52
CA THR A 127 2.95 -9.21 -22.65
C THR A 127 2.00 -10.40 -22.67
N SER A 128 0.95 -10.37 -21.83
CA SER A 128 -0.03 -11.45 -21.76
C SER A 128 -0.87 -11.53 -23.04
N PRO A 129 -1.10 -12.73 -23.60
CA PRO A 129 -1.90 -12.92 -24.81
C PRO A 129 -3.41 -12.86 -24.54
N ASP A 130 -3.84 -13.00 -23.27
CA ASP A 130 -5.21 -13.42 -22.92
C ASP A 130 -6.29 -12.36 -23.11
N LYS A 131 -5.96 -11.14 -23.51
CA LYS A 131 -6.99 -10.11 -23.80
C LYS A 131 -6.59 -9.27 -25.00
N PRO A 132 -7.27 -9.40 -26.15
CA PRO A 132 -7.14 -8.43 -27.23
C PRO A 132 -7.39 -7.01 -26.68
N GLY A 133 -6.36 -6.16 -26.73
CA GLY A 133 -6.40 -4.80 -26.14
C GLY A 133 -5.89 -4.71 -24.70
N SER A 134 -5.41 -5.79 -24.06
CA SER A 134 -4.62 -5.69 -22.84
C SER A 134 -3.27 -5.05 -23.15
N THR A 135 -3.00 -3.89 -22.54
CA THR A 135 -1.73 -3.18 -22.67
C THR A 135 -0.75 -3.56 -21.54
N GLY A 136 -1.14 -4.51 -20.68
CA GLY A 136 -0.35 -4.92 -19.51
C GLY A 136 0.90 -5.69 -19.90
N SER A 137 2.04 -5.20 -19.45
CA SER A 137 3.36 -5.79 -19.68
C SER A 137 4.16 -5.88 -18.40
N ILE A 138 5.08 -6.86 -18.36
CA ILE A 138 6.06 -7.02 -17.28
C ILE A 138 7.44 -7.05 -17.91
N ALA A 139 8.40 -6.37 -17.30
CA ALA A 139 9.82 -6.50 -17.64
C ALA A 139 10.63 -6.76 -16.38
N LEU A 140 11.53 -7.71 -16.45
CA LEU A 140 12.56 -7.96 -15.44
C LEU A 140 13.81 -7.17 -15.85
N LEU A 141 14.07 -6.07 -15.12
CA LEU A 141 15.18 -5.19 -15.45
C LEU A 141 16.53 -5.83 -15.10
N ASP A 142 16.52 -6.67 -14.07
CA ASP A 142 17.62 -7.53 -13.63
C ASP A 142 17.06 -8.60 -12.66
N ALA A 143 17.97 -9.36 -12.00
CA ALA A 143 17.59 -10.39 -11.03
C ALA A 143 16.97 -9.84 -9.73
N SER A 144 16.92 -8.52 -9.55
CA SER A 144 16.41 -7.89 -8.33
C SER A 144 15.29 -6.87 -8.57
N THR A 145 15.01 -6.46 -9.80
CA THR A 145 14.08 -5.37 -10.11
C THR A 145 13.13 -5.78 -11.24
N ALA A 146 11.84 -5.66 -10.99
CA ALA A 146 10.79 -5.87 -11.97
C ALA A 146 9.91 -4.63 -12.11
N VAL A 147 9.37 -4.40 -13.30
CA VAL A 147 8.39 -3.35 -13.57
C VAL A 147 7.17 -3.94 -14.27
N MET A 148 5.99 -3.47 -13.91
CA MET A 148 4.71 -3.90 -14.48
C MET A 148 3.81 -2.69 -14.72
N GLY A 149 3.12 -2.67 -15.84
CA GLY A 149 2.19 -1.59 -16.21
C GLY A 149 1.82 -1.67 -17.69
N ASP A 150 1.28 -0.58 -18.22
CA ASP A 150 1.09 -0.47 -19.66
C ASP A 150 2.44 -0.57 -20.38
N THR A 151 2.46 -1.17 -21.57
CA THR A 151 3.70 -1.40 -22.35
C THR A 151 4.53 -0.12 -22.51
N ASP A 152 3.87 1.02 -22.77
CA ASP A 152 4.57 2.30 -22.89
C ASP A 152 5.14 2.80 -21.57
N ALA A 153 4.44 2.57 -20.45
CA ALA A 153 4.94 2.90 -19.12
C ALA A 153 6.16 2.04 -18.74
N VAL A 154 6.12 0.75 -19.08
CA VAL A 154 7.25 -0.19 -18.89
C VAL A 154 8.45 0.24 -19.72
N LYS A 155 8.27 0.55 -21.02
CA LYS A 155 9.36 1.05 -21.88
C LYS A 155 9.95 2.36 -21.34
N ALA A 156 9.10 3.29 -20.91
CA ALA A 156 9.56 4.54 -20.33
C ALA A 156 10.33 4.34 -19.00
N ALA A 157 9.98 3.32 -18.19
CA ALA A 157 10.76 2.96 -17.01
C ALA A 157 12.14 2.39 -17.36
N ILE A 158 12.23 1.58 -18.40
CA ILE A 158 13.51 1.09 -18.95
C ILE A 158 14.37 2.28 -19.41
N ASP A 159 13.77 3.24 -20.13
CA ASP A 159 14.48 4.43 -20.60
C ASP A 159 15.03 5.27 -19.46
N ARG A 160 14.22 5.47 -18.38
CA ARG A 160 14.66 6.19 -17.18
C ARG A 160 15.84 5.50 -16.49
N ARG A 161 15.79 4.16 -16.39
CA ARG A 161 16.89 3.38 -15.83
C ARG A 161 18.18 3.59 -16.60
N ILE A 162 18.12 3.49 -17.93
CA ILE A 162 19.28 3.66 -18.81
C ILE A 162 19.83 5.09 -18.75
N ALA A 163 18.93 6.06 -18.69
CA ALA A 163 19.30 7.48 -18.60
C ALA A 163 19.81 7.90 -17.22
N GLY A 164 19.66 7.05 -16.18
CA GLY A 164 20.05 7.36 -14.81
C GLY A 164 19.28 8.56 -14.23
N THR A 165 18.01 8.76 -14.63
CA THR A 165 17.21 9.87 -14.16
C THR A 165 16.81 9.68 -12.71
N SER A 166 16.70 10.79 -11.94
CA SER A 166 16.25 10.76 -10.55
C SER A 166 14.84 11.32 -10.44
N PHE A 167 13.98 10.60 -9.71
CA PHE A 167 12.67 11.10 -9.32
C PHE A 167 12.84 12.01 -8.09
N SER A 168 12.43 13.28 -8.20
CA SER A 168 12.62 14.30 -7.17
C SER A 168 11.41 15.22 -7.06
N GLY A 169 11.39 16.06 -6.03
CA GLY A 169 10.32 17.01 -5.74
C GLY A 169 9.44 16.55 -4.57
N SER A 170 8.39 17.33 -4.30
CA SER A 170 7.56 17.20 -3.09
C SER A 170 6.95 15.81 -2.90
N LEU A 171 6.54 15.14 -3.98
CA LEU A 171 5.99 13.79 -3.90
C LEU A 171 7.06 12.76 -3.51
N ALA A 172 8.29 12.88 -4.06
CA ALA A 172 9.40 12.01 -3.70
C ALA A 172 9.82 12.21 -2.24
N ASP A 173 9.87 13.47 -1.77
CA ASP A 173 10.25 13.79 -0.40
C ASP A 173 9.18 13.29 0.59
N LYS A 174 7.88 13.49 0.29
CA LYS A 174 6.80 12.95 1.13
C LYS A 174 6.79 11.41 1.12
N ALA A 175 7.05 10.77 0.00
CA ALA A 175 7.16 9.32 -0.07
C ALA A 175 8.28 8.77 0.82
N LYS A 176 9.47 9.40 0.81
CA LYS A 176 10.58 9.04 1.70
C LYS A 176 10.24 9.24 3.17
N GLU A 177 9.59 10.36 3.51
CA GLU A 177 9.16 10.66 4.86
C GLU A 177 8.19 9.62 5.39
N VAL A 178 7.09 9.35 4.67
CA VAL A 178 6.04 8.45 5.13
C VAL A 178 6.47 6.98 5.12
N SER A 179 7.30 6.57 4.16
CA SER A 179 7.84 5.21 4.09
C SER A 179 8.86 4.91 5.18
N ALA A 180 9.59 5.92 5.67
CA ALA A 180 10.56 5.73 6.74
C ALA A 180 9.92 5.29 8.07
N VAL A 181 8.62 5.51 8.28
CA VAL A 181 7.93 5.21 9.54
C VAL A 181 6.78 4.19 9.39
N ASN A 182 6.45 3.80 8.16
CA ASN A 182 5.37 2.85 7.87
C ASN A 182 5.85 1.70 6.99
N ASP A 183 5.30 0.52 7.21
CA ASP A 183 5.60 -0.68 6.40
C ASP A 183 4.75 -0.73 5.13
N ALA A 184 3.53 -0.21 5.18
CA ALA A 184 2.70 0.08 4.01
C ALA A 184 2.28 1.55 4.06
N TRP A 185 2.35 2.26 2.94
CA TRP A 185 2.18 3.71 2.93
C TRP A 185 1.63 4.22 1.59
N PHE A 186 1.10 5.43 1.62
CA PHE A 186 0.78 6.20 0.43
C PHE A 186 1.11 7.69 0.62
N ALA A 187 1.32 8.39 -0.48
CA ALA A 187 1.51 9.84 -0.52
C ALA A 187 0.91 10.43 -1.80
N THR A 188 0.28 11.59 -1.67
CA THR A 188 -0.13 12.44 -2.79
C THR A 188 0.09 13.90 -2.45
N VAL A 189 0.54 14.66 -3.44
CA VAL A 189 0.71 16.13 -3.36
C VAL A 189 -0.27 16.86 -4.30
N THR A 190 -1.31 16.14 -4.72
CA THR A 190 -2.39 16.64 -5.56
C THR A 190 -3.68 16.69 -4.75
N PRO A 191 -4.54 17.71 -4.92
CA PRO A 191 -5.80 17.77 -4.20
C PRO A 191 -6.64 16.50 -4.35
N LEU A 192 -7.19 16.01 -3.23
CA LEU A 192 -8.01 14.80 -3.23
C LEU A 192 -9.23 14.91 -4.13
N SER A 193 -9.75 16.12 -4.34
CA SER A 193 -10.84 16.38 -5.27
C SER A 193 -10.57 15.87 -6.68
N ASP A 194 -9.32 15.93 -7.13
CA ASP A 194 -8.92 15.54 -8.49
C ASP A 194 -9.09 14.04 -8.73
N PHE A 195 -9.03 13.23 -7.66
CA PHE A 195 -9.20 11.77 -7.73
C PHE A 195 -10.63 11.31 -7.48
N LEU A 196 -11.42 12.12 -6.75
CA LEU A 196 -12.75 11.74 -6.29
C LEU A 196 -13.86 12.28 -7.19
N ASN A 197 -13.54 13.12 -8.19
CA ASN A 197 -14.51 13.68 -9.11
C ASN A 197 -15.36 12.58 -9.77
N GLY A 198 -16.65 12.55 -9.42
CA GLY A 198 -17.64 11.63 -9.96
C GLY A 198 -17.62 10.21 -9.36
N LYS A 199 -16.71 9.89 -8.44
CA LYS A 199 -16.59 8.53 -7.84
C LYS A 199 -17.29 8.38 -6.48
N VAL A 200 -17.68 9.48 -5.84
CA VAL A 200 -18.41 9.43 -4.56
C VAL A 200 -19.91 9.35 -4.85
N ALA A 201 -20.39 8.13 -5.04
CA ALA A 201 -21.78 7.87 -5.43
C ALA A 201 -22.79 7.84 -4.26
N ASN A 202 -22.44 8.29 -3.05
CA ASN A 202 -23.34 8.25 -1.91
C ASN A 202 -24.10 9.60 -1.76
N PRO A 203 -25.44 9.63 -2.04
CA PRO A 203 -26.23 10.86 -1.94
C PRO A 203 -26.21 11.50 -0.55
N ASN A 204 -26.04 10.70 0.51
CA ASN A 204 -25.99 11.18 1.89
C ASN A 204 -24.65 11.86 2.24
N LEU A 205 -23.60 11.56 1.49
CA LEU A 205 -22.31 12.23 1.61
C LEU A 205 -22.19 13.45 0.69
N ASN A 206 -23.01 13.52 -0.37
CA ASN A 206 -23.02 14.65 -1.30
C ASN A 206 -23.33 15.99 -0.61
N GLY A 207 -24.20 16.01 0.39
CA GLY A 207 -24.48 17.22 1.18
C GLY A 207 -23.30 17.69 2.03
N MET A 208 -22.47 16.76 2.50
CA MET A 208 -21.28 17.03 3.32
C MET A 208 -20.02 17.28 2.46
N THR A 209 -19.97 16.71 1.24
CA THR A 209 -18.87 16.85 0.29
C THR A 209 -19.10 17.97 -0.75
N GLN A 210 -20.32 18.48 -0.86
CA GLN A 210 -20.66 19.61 -1.77
C GLN A 210 -19.98 20.94 -1.40
N GLY A 211 -19.45 21.08 -0.20
CA GLY A 211 -18.69 22.25 0.14
C GLY A 211 -17.21 21.95 0.10
N ASN A 212 -16.46 22.55 -0.71
CA ASN A 212 -15.04 22.90 -0.61
C ASN A 212 -14.08 22.06 0.28
N LEU A 213 -14.57 21.09 1.11
CA LEU A 213 -13.78 20.41 2.11
C LEU A 213 -12.74 19.45 1.47
N LEU A 214 -13.16 18.64 0.50
CA LEU A 214 -12.23 17.77 -0.24
C LEU A 214 -11.30 18.59 -1.14
N GLN A 215 -11.77 19.73 -1.66
CA GLN A 215 -10.94 20.69 -2.38
C GLN A 215 -9.97 21.44 -1.46
N ALA A 216 -10.28 21.48 -0.16
CA ALA A 216 -9.39 22.09 0.82
C ALA A 216 -8.17 21.23 1.11
N VAL A 217 -8.23 19.91 0.88
CA VAL A 217 -7.10 19.00 1.09
C VAL A 217 -6.17 19.07 -0.12
N LEU A 218 -5.03 19.68 0.08
CA LEU A 218 -4.00 19.90 -0.94
C LEU A 218 -3.06 18.69 -1.09
N GLN A 219 -2.78 18.02 0.02
CA GLN A 219 -1.89 16.85 0.10
C GLN A 219 -2.46 15.86 1.10
N ALA A 220 -2.21 14.58 0.88
CA ALA A 220 -2.53 13.54 1.83
C ALA A 220 -1.43 12.47 1.85
N SER A 221 -1.13 11.98 3.02
CA SER A 221 -0.22 10.85 3.19
C SER A 221 -0.65 10.02 4.38
N GLY A 222 -0.17 8.80 4.44
CA GLY A 222 -0.45 7.94 5.58
C GLY A 222 0.12 6.56 5.38
N GLY A 223 0.00 5.75 6.41
CA GLY A 223 0.49 4.39 6.33
C GLY A 223 0.10 3.55 7.52
N VAL A 224 0.61 2.34 7.46
CA VAL A 224 0.38 1.29 8.44
C VAL A 224 1.73 0.78 8.90
N LYS A 225 1.95 0.82 10.22
CA LYS A 225 3.10 0.21 10.87
C LYS A 225 2.68 -1.10 11.52
N PHE A 226 3.32 -2.19 11.15
CA PHE A 226 3.09 -3.50 11.73
C PHE A 226 4.04 -3.69 12.93
N GLY A 227 3.49 -3.58 14.13
CA GLY A 227 4.23 -3.79 15.38
C GLY A 227 4.10 -5.23 15.89
N SER A 228 4.87 -5.54 16.93
CA SER A 228 4.82 -6.85 17.62
C SER A 228 3.55 -7.08 18.43
N ALA A 229 2.84 -6.01 18.81
CA ALA A 229 1.63 -6.07 19.65
C ALA A 229 0.36 -5.65 18.90
N GLY A 230 0.47 -5.30 17.63
CA GLY A 230 -0.65 -4.83 16.82
C GLY A 230 -0.21 -3.89 15.71
N VAL A 231 -1.16 -3.15 15.16
CA VAL A 231 -0.97 -2.28 14.01
C VAL A 231 -1.25 -0.84 14.41
N THR A 232 -0.39 0.08 13.97
CA THR A 232 -0.64 1.51 14.05
C THR A 232 -0.90 2.05 12.65
N ILE A 233 -2.01 2.75 12.50
CA ILE A 233 -2.38 3.46 11.28
C ILE A 233 -2.20 4.93 11.54
N SER A 234 -1.52 5.63 10.65
CA SER A 234 -1.33 7.08 10.68
C SER A 234 -1.75 7.71 9.36
N GLY A 235 -2.23 8.94 9.42
CA GLY A 235 -2.59 9.71 8.24
C GLY A 235 -2.48 11.20 8.49
N GLU A 236 -2.14 11.92 7.44
CA GLU A 236 -2.07 13.37 7.42
C GLU A 236 -2.82 13.91 6.21
N ALA A 237 -3.51 15.02 6.41
CA ALA A 237 -4.11 15.81 5.35
C ALA A 237 -3.72 17.27 5.52
N VAL A 238 -2.90 17.78 4.60
CA VAL A 238 -2.52 19.19 4.55
C VAL A 238 -3.64 19.96 3.85
N THR A 239 -4.19 20.94 4.53
CA THR A 239 -5.29 21.76 4.03
C THR A 239 -4.86 23.18 3.73
N ARG A 240 -5.75 23.99 3.16
CA ARG A 240 -5.47 25.40 2.80
C ARG A 240 -5.29 26.30 4.04
N SER A 241 -5.89 25.91 5.19
CA SER A 241 -5.89 26.74 6.40
C SER A 241 -6.16 25.91 7.65
N ASP A 242 -5.81 26.45 8.81
CA ASP A 242 -6.12 25.88 10.14
C ASP A 242 -7.63 25.63 10.31
N LYS A 243 -8.45 26.54 9.78
CA LYS A 243 -9.91 26.40 9.80
C LYS A 243 -10.39 25.20 8.98
N ASP A 244 -9.80 24.98 7.80
CA ASP A 244 -10.15 23.84 6.96
C ASP A 244 -9.71 22.53 7.64
N ALA A 245 -8.53 22.49 8.28
CA ALA A 245 -8.07 21.34 9.05
C ALA A 245 -9.01 21.02 10.21
N GLN A 246 -9.40 22.00 10.99
CA GLN A 246 -10.35 21.82 12.08
C GLN A 246 -11.73 21.36 11.57
N SER A 247 -12.22 21.93 10.47
CA SER A 247 -13.48 21.50 9.84
C SER A 247 -13.42 20.05 9.38
N LEU A 248 -12.27 19.61 8.84
CA LEU A 248 -12.05 18.22 8.44
C LEU A 248 -12.07 17.28 9.65
N VAL A 249 -11.42 17.67 10.77
CA VAL A 249 -11.48 16.92 12.04
C VAL A 249 -12.93 16.78 12.52
N ASP A 250 -13.72 17.86 12.51
CA ASP A 250 -15.10 17.84 12.98
C ASP A 250 -15.99 16.92 12.13
N VAL A 251 -15.80 16.94 10.81
CA VAL A 251 -16.48 16.02 9.89
C VAL A 251 -16.09 14.57 10.13
N MET A 252 -14.79 14.28 10.32
CA MET A 252 -14.33 12.92 10.59
C MET A 252 -14.87 12.38 11.93
N LYS A 253 -14.90 13.21 12.97
CA LYS A 253 -15.53 12.86 14.27
C LYS A 253 -17.04 12.63 14.13
N PHE A 254 -17.72 13.44 13.33
CA PHE A 254 -19.13 13.25 13.05
C PHE A 254 -19.40 11.94 12.31
N LEU A 255 -18.61 11.61 11.28
CA LEU A 255 -18.73 10.34 10.57
C LEU A 255 -18.47 9.15 11.48
N ALA A 256 -17.46 9.23 12.36
CA ALA A 256 -17.18 8.21 13.36
C ALA A 256 -18.40 8.01 14.29
N SER A 257 -19.06 9.10 14.72
CA SER A 257 -20.26 9.04 15.54
C SER A 257 -21.43 8.38 14.80
N LEU A 258 -21.61 8.68 13.51
CA LEU A 258 -22.66 8.03 12.69
C LEU A 258 -22.44 6.53 12.57
N VAL A 259 -21.18 6.09 12.41
CA VAL A 259 -20.83 4.67 12.38
C VAL A 259 -21.20 4.03 13.73
N GLN A 260 -20.87 4.67 14.86
CA GLN A 260 -21.21 4.18 16.20
C GLN A 260 -22.72 4.03 16.41
N MET A 261 -23.52 4.97 15.95
CA MET A 261 -24.99 4.91 16.05
C MET A 261 -25.59 3.73 15.25
N ASN A 262 -24.87 3.18 14.30
CA ASN A 262 -25.35 2.11 13.43
C ASN A 262 -24.74 0.74 13.76
N LYS A 263 -23.90 0.62 14.80
CA LYS A 263 -23.13 -0.59 15.12
C LYS A 263 -23.98 -1.86 15.31
N ASP A 264 -25.21 -1.71 15.79
CA ASP A 264 -26.10 -2.84 16.08
C ASP A 264 -26.92 -3.28 14.86
N LYS A 265 -26.80 -2.61 13.71
CA LYS A 265 -27.58 -2.94 12.51
C LYS A 265 -27.13 -4.23 11.82
N ASP A 266 -25.83 -4.43 11.76
CA ASP A 266 -25.22 -5.65 11.18
C ASP A 266 -23.75 -5.81 11.63
N PRO A 267 -23.16 -7.01 11.43
CA PRO A 267 -21.77 -7.28 11.84
C PRO A 267 -20.73 -6.39 11.15
N LEU A 268 -20.98 -5.91 9.94
CA LEU A 268 -20.07 -5.00 9.24
C LEU A 268 -20.05 -3.62 9.90
N ALA A 269 -21.25 -3.13 10.29
CA ALA A 269 -21.38 -1.88 11.04
C ALA A 269 -20.68 -1.97 12.41
N ALA A 270 -20.79 -3.12 13.09
CA ALA A 270 -20.07 -3.34 14.35
C ALA A 270 -18.54 -3.31 14.18
N LYS A 271 -18.01 -3.95 13.13
CA LYS A 271 -16.58 -3.88 12.77
C LYS A 271 -16.12 -2.45 12.47
N ALA A 272 -16.90 -1.72 11.67
CA ALA A 272 -16.62 -0.32 11.37
C ALA A 272 -16.64 0.56 12.62
N ALA A 273 -17.56 0.31 13.56
CA ALA A 273 -17.66 1.02 14.83
C ALA A 273 -16.41 0.80 15.71
N SER A 274 -15.88 -0.42 15.77
CA SER A 274 -14.67 -0.69 16.53
C SER A 274 -13.43 0.04 15.96
N LEU A 275 -13.38 0.26 14.66
CA LEU A 275 -12.35 1.10 14.02
C LEU A 275 -12.55 2.58 14.36
N ALA A 276 -13.81 3.05 14.32
CA ALA A 276 -14.14 4.43 14.65
C ALA A 276 -13.80 4.79 16.11
N ASP A 277 -13.92 3.85 17.05
CA ASP A 277 -13.54 4.03 18.46
C ASP A 277 -12.02 4.18 18.66
N ALA A 278 -11.23 3.46 17.86
CA ALA A 278 -9.78 3.52 17.93
C ALA A 278 -9.19 4.77 17.24
N ALA A 279 -9.99 5.44 16.38
CA ALA A 279 -9.53 6.56 15.59
C ALA A 279 -9.46 7.86 16.40
N LYS A 280 -8.32 8.53 16.34
CA LYS A 280 -8.09 9.87 16.93
C LYS A 280 -7.84 10.86 15.81
N PHE A 281 -8.60 11.94 15.79
CA PHE A 281 -8.47 13.03 14.82
C PHE A 281 -8.07 14.30 15.55
N THR A 282 -6.98 14.93 15.12
CA THR A 282 -6.48 16.20 15.66
C THR A 282 -6.09 17.14 14.53
N ALA A 283 -6.05 18.44 14.79
CA ALA A 283 -5.51 19.44 13.89
C ALA A 283 -4.32 20.15 14.56
N ASP A 284 -3.27 20.39 13.79
CA ASP A 284 -2.12 21.20 14.15
C ASP A 284 -1.82 22.17 13.00
N GLY A 285 -2.13 23.44 13.19
CA GLY A 285 -2.14 24.40 12.11
C GLY A 285 -3.04 23.92 10.94
N PRO A 286 -2.57 23.99 9.70
CA PRO A 286 -3.33 23.58 8.52
C PRO A 286 -3.32 22.05 8.29
N VAL A 287 -2.76 21.25 9.20
CA VAL A 287 -2.63 19.81 9.04
C VAL A 287 -3.61 19.06 9.95
N MET A 288 -4.44 18.20 9.35
CA MET A 288 -5.23 17.22 10.07
C MET A 288 -4.43 15.92 10.21
N HIS A 289 -4.42 15.36 11.40
CA HIS A 289 -3.80 14.07 11.71
C HIS A 289 -4.85 13.04 12.09
N LEU A 290 -4.68 11.83 11.58
CA LEU A 290 -5.34 10.61 12.01
C LEU A 290 -4.32 9.70 12.68
N THR A 291 -4.65 9.16 13.83
CA THR A 291 -3.90 8.07 14.46
C THR A 291 -4.87 7.02 14.98
N MET A 292 -4.54 5.74 14.72
CA MET A 292 -5.34 4.61 15.20
C MET A 292 -4.37 3.49 15.58
N SER A 293 -4.55 2.90 16.76
CA SER A 293 -3.78 1.73 17.21
C SER A 293 -4.74 0.59 17.49
N LEU A 294 -4.53 -0.54 16.82
CA LEU A 294 -5.38 -1.73 16.91
C LEU A 294 -4.53 -2.91 17.41
N PRO A 295 -4.91 -3.55 18.52
CA PRO A 295 -4.31 -4.81 18.93
C PRO A 295 -4.46 -5.89 17.85
N GLU A 296 -3.52 -6.82 17.76
CA GLU A 296 -3.51 -7.88 16.75
C GLU A 296 -4.85 -8.64 16.69
N GLN A 297 -5.36 -9.08 17.84
CA GLN A 297 -6.63 -9.79 17.93
C GLN A 297 -7.82 -9.04 17.33
N GLN A 298 -7.85 -7.70 17.50
CA GLN A 298 -8.91 -6.88 16.94
C GLN A 298 -8.80 -6.79 15.41
N ILE A 299 -7.58 -6.74 14.90
CA ILE A 299 -7.34 -6.70 13.46
C ILE A 299 -7.71 -8.04 12.82
N GLU A 300 -7.29 -9.16 13.39
CA GLU A 300 -7.68 -10.50 12.91
C GLU A 300 -9.20 -10.64 12.82
N GLN A 301 -9.94 -10.20 13.84
CA GLN A 301 -11.40 -10.21 13.84
C GLN A 301 -12.00 -9.37 12.70
N LEU A 302 -11.35 -8.25 12.31
CA LEU A 302 -11.80 -7.42 11.20
C LEU A 302 -11.69 -8.16 9.85
N PHE A 303 -10.65 -8.98 9.68
CA PHE A 303 -10.42 -9.75 8.46
C PHE A 303 -11.12 -11.11 8.44
N MET A 304 -11.61 -11.62 9.59
CA MET A 304 -12.39 -12.85 9.59
C MET A 304 -13.62 -12.70 8.71
N PRO A 305 -13.91 -13.71 7.84
CA PRO A 305 -15.14 -13.73 7.06
C PRO A 305 -16.37 -13.60 7.97
N LEU A 306 -17.34 -12.80 7.58
CA LEU A 306 -18.61 -12.71 8.28
C LEU A 306 -19.31 -14.08 8.20
N ALA A 307 -19.75 -14.63 9.34
CA ALA A 307 -20.51 -15.85 9.35
C ALA A 307 -21.73 -15.75 8.40
N PRO A 308 -21.98 -16.75 7.55
CA PRO A 308 -23.14 -16.73 6.66
C PRO A 308 -24.39 -16.56 7.49
N LYS A 309 -25.27 -15.60 7.11
CA LYS A 309 -26.57 -15.42 7.77
C LYS A 309 -27.32 -16.75 7.77
N PRO A 310 -27.86 -17.23 8.90
CA PRO A 310 -28.66 -18.44 8.93
C PRO A 310 -29.83 -18.28 7.95
N ARG A 311 -29.93 -19.17 6.98
CA ARG A 311 -31.10 -19.22 6.10
C ARG A 311 -32.32 -19.42 7.00
N ARG A 312 -33.21 -18.43 7.05
CA ARG A 312 -34.53 -18.63 7.63
C ARG A 312 -35.20 -19.76 6.83
N THR A 313 -35.20 -20.93 7.37
CA THR A 313 -36.07 -22.01 6.90
C THR A 313 -37.51 -21.55 7.13
N GLY A 314 -38.17 -21.15 6.07
CA GLY A 314 -39.61 -20.86 6.13
C GLY A 314 -40.33 -22.14 6.55
N VAL A 315 -40.90 -22.11 7.74
CA VAL A 315 -41.86 -23.13 8.16
C VAL A 315 -43.10 -22.92 7.27
N ALA A 316 -43.29 -23.79 6.31
CA ALA A 316 -44.54 -23.89 5.58
C ALA A 316 -45.60 -24.43 6.58
N LEU A 317 -46.45 -23.52 7.05
CA LEU A 317 -47.70 -23.92 7.69
C LEU A 317 -48.61 -24.55 6.63
N ARG A 318 -48.87 -25.84 6.81
CA ARG A 318 -49.97 -26.54 6.17
C ARG A 318 -51.29 -26.24 6.86
#